data_6f9b3ae1697e2602d24c400b3bd839ae
#
_entry.id   6f9b3ae1697e2602d24c400b3bd839ae
#
_cell.length_a   1.000
_cell.length_b   1.000
_cell.length_c   1.000
_cell.angle_alpha   90.00
_cell.angle_beta   90.00
_cell.angle_gamma   90.00
#
_symmetry.space_group_name_H-M   'P 1'
#
loop_
_entity.id
_entity.type
_entity.pdbx_description
1 polymer ?
#
loop_
_entity_poly.entity_id
_entity_poly.type
_entity_poly.pdbx_seq_one_letter_code
_entity_poly.pdbx_strand_id
1 'polypeptide(L)'
;MTQRTVRLSDVAAAAGTSTKTVSRVINGDPRVATETRKRIQEHVDSLGYRVDVMARSLRRGVDETVGVIVPTIGDPFFAAMIEEIERIALEVELKVFIASNSRNTGTERAVVEGMLARRVAGLIVAPFMTDYGFLTNIKTPVTFLDRHPLGL
;
A
#
# COMPACT_ATOMS: atom_id res chain seq x y z
N MET A 1 -15.04 -23.88 -8.59
CA MET A 1 -14.13 -24.50 -7.59
C MET A 1 -13.45 -23.39 -6.82
N THR A 2 -13.84 -23.17 -5.56
CA THR A 2 -13.26 -22.12 -4.72
C THR A 2 -11.88 -22.61 -4.25
N GLN A 3 -10.79 -22.06 -4.79
CA GLN A 3 -9.45 -22.36 -4.32
C GLN A 3 -9.32 -21.87 -2.87
N ARG A 4 -9.07 -22.80 -1.96
CA ARG A 4 -8.82 -22.48 -0.54
C ARG A 4 -7.53 -21.68 -0.45
N THR A 5 -7.61 -20.44 -0.02
CA THR A 5 -6.44 -19.59 0.22
C THR A 5 -5.57 -20.19 1.31
N VAL A 6 -4.30 -20.47 1.01
CA VAL A 6 -3.32 -21.00 1.97
C VAL A 6 -3.10 -19.97 3.09
N ARG A 7 -3.17 -20.41 4.33
CA ARG A 7 -3.01 -19.58 5.52
C ARG A 7 -1.62 -19.74 6.14
N LEU A 8 -1.23 -18.78 6.95
CA LEU A 8 0.01 -18.84 7.74
C LEU A 8 0.09 -20.11 8.61
N SER A 9 -1.06 -20.56 9.14
CA SER A 9 -1.18 -21.81 9.90
C SER A 9 -0.83 -23.05 9.10
N ASP A 10 -1.14 -23.06 7.80
CA ASP A 10 -0.88 -24.21 6.93
C ASP A 10 0.64 -24.34 6.68
N VAL A 11 1.32 -23.19 6.48
CA VAL A 11 2.80 -23.14 6.38
C VAL A 11 3.46 -23.59 7.71
N ALA A 12 2.92 -23.14 8.84
CA ALA A 12 3.45 -23.50 10.16
C ALA A 12 3.32 -25.00 10.42
N ALA A 13 2.18 -25.60 10.08
CA ALA A 13 1.97 -27.04 10.18
C ALA A 13 2.92 -27.83 9.28
N ALA A 14 3.07 -27.42 8.00
CA ALA A 14 3.96 -28.08 7.05
C ALA A 14 5.45 -27.97 7.47
N ALA A 15 5.87 -26.83 7.98
CA ALA A 15 7.24 -26.59 8.42
C ALA A 15 7.54 -27.12 9.85
N GLY A 16 6.56 -27.73 10.54
CA GLY A 16 6.73 -28.27 11.90
C GLY A 16 7.10 -27.18 12.92
N THR A 17 6.50 -25.98 12.82
CA THR A 17 6.84 -24.84 13.67
C THR A 17 5.61 -24.01 14.06
N SER A 18 5.79 -22.98 14.89
CA SER A 18 4.71 -22.11 15.28
C SER A 18 4.42 -21.04 14.22
N THR A 19 3.17 -20.59 14.15
CA THR A 19 2.78 -19.44 13.29
C THR A 19 3.58 -18.18 13.62
N LYS A 20 4.00 -18.01 14.87
CA LYS A 20 4.86 -16.90 15.33
C LYS A 20 6.25 -16.99 14.67
N THR A 21 6.83 -18.20 14.56
CA THR A 21 8.13 -18.40 13.92
C THR A 21 8.03 -18.16 12.41
N VAL A 22 6.99 -18.68 11.75
CA VAL A 22 6.75 -18.41 10.33
C VAL A 22 6.59 -16.90 10.08
N SER A 23 5.80 -16.21 10.90
CA SER A 23 5.64 -14.75 10.81
C SER A 23 6.97 -14.00 10.96
N ARG A 24 7.86 -14.43 11.86
CA ARG A 24 9.20 -13.83 12.01
C ARG A 24 10.05 -14.02 10.77
N VAL A 25 10.04 -15.20 10.16
CA VAL A 25 10.78 -15.48 8.92
C VAL A 25 10.29 -14.59 7.78
N ILE A 26 8.98 -14.52 7.59
CA ILE A 26 8.36 -13.71 6.54
C ILE A 26 8.65 -12.20 6.72
N ASN A 27 8.77 -11.76 7.98
CA ASN A 27 9.11 -10.36 8.29
C ASN A 27 10.63 -10.10 8.34
N GLY A 28 11.46 -11.05 7.95
CA GLY A 28 12.92 -10.85 7.89
C GLY A 28 13.63 -10.80 9.24
N ASP A 29 13.00 -11.25 10.35
CA ASP A 29 13.59 -11.20 11.69
C ASP A 29 14.94 -11.93 11.73
N PRO A 30 16.09 -11.23 11.97
CA PRO A 30 17.42 -11.84 11.91
C PRO A 30 17.66 -12.87 13.02
N ARG A 31 16.83 -12.89 14.05
CA ARG A 31 16.97 -13.79 15.19
C ARG A 31 16.53 -15.22 14.91
N VAL A 32 15.96 -15.50 13.73
CA VAL A 32 15.60 -16.86 13.32
C VAL A 32 16.80 -17.53 12.67
N ALA A 33 17.17 -18.72 13.17
CA ALA A 33 18.29 -19.51 12.67
C ALA A 33 18.15 -19.78 11.16
N THR A 34 19.25 -19.73 10.44
CA THR A 34 19.32 -19.86 8.98
C THR A 34 18.64 -21.13 8.48
N GLU A 35 18.87 -22.25 9.12
CA GLU A 35 18.29 -23.55 8.76
C GLU A 35 16.75 -23.53 8.90
N THR A 36 16.24 -22.94 9.98
CA THR A 36 14.79 -22.79 10.20
C THR A 36 14.19 -21.86 9.14
N ARG A 37 14.90 -20.79 8.79
CA ARG A 37 14.48 -19.84 7.74
C ARG A 37 14.36 -20.55 6.40
N LYS A 38 15.39 -21.31 6.00
CA LYS A 38 15.42 -22.06 4.73
C LYS A 38 14.24 -23.03 4.65
N ARG A 39 14.05 -23.85 5.67
CA ARG A 39 12.94 -24.82 5.73
C ARG A 39 11.57 -24.16 5.61
N ILE A 40 11.34 -23.05 6.31
CA ILE A 40 10.07 -22.31 6.24
C ILE A 40 9.88 -21.72 4.85
N GLN A 41 10.93 -21.15 4.23
CA GLN A 41 10.84 -20.57 2.89
C GLN A 41 10.48 -21.64 1.85
N GLU A 42 11.06 -22.83 1.92
CA GLU A 42 10.72 -23.96 1.03
C GLU A 42 9.22 -24.32 1.12
N HIS A 43 8.63 -24.29 2.32
CA HIS A 43 7.20 -24.53 2.50
C HIS A 43 6.32 -23.36 2.06
N VAL A 44 6.77 -22.11 2.23
CA VAL A 44 6.10 -20.92 1.70
C VAL A 44 5.97 -21.03 0.19
N ASP A 45 7.08 -21.39 -0.49
CA ASP A 45 7.13 -21.47 -1.96
C ASP A 45 6.32 -22.67 -2.48
N SER A 46 6.47 -23.83 -1.86
CA SER A 46 5.79 -25.07 -2.29
C SER A 46 4.27 -25.01 -2.11
N LEU A 47 3.78 -24.36 -1.06
CA LEU A 47 2.35 -24.18 -0.80
C LEU A 47 1.77 -22.99 -1.56
N GLY A 48 2.60 -22.18 -2.21
CA GLY A 48 2.16 -20.95 -2.87
C GLY A 48 1.59 -19.92 -1.89
N TYR A 49 2.08 -19.92 -0.63
CA TYR A 49 1.62 -18.96 0.37
C TYR A 49 2.01 -17.54 -0.04
N ARG A 50 1.03 -16.68 -0.12
CA ARG A 50 1.26 -15.25 -0.33
C ARG A 50 0.91 -14.49 0.95
N VAL A 51 1.80 -13.59 1.35
CA VAL A 51 1.53 -12.70 2.48
C VAL A 51 0.26 -11.92 2.20
N ASP A 52 -0.72 -12.05 3.07
CA ASP A 52 -1.89 -11.17 3.04
C ASP A 52 -1.45 -9.77 3.47
N VAL A 53 -1.17 -8.93 2.47
CA VAL A 53 -0.71 -7.56 2.66
C VAL A 53 -1.76 -6.75 3.43
N MET A 54 -3.06 -7.02 3.22
CA MET A 54 -4.13 -6.35 3.96
C MET A 54 -4.13 -6.74 5.45
N ALA A 55 -3.89 -8.02 5.76
CA ALA A 55 -3.78 -8.47 7.15
C ALA A 55 -2.48 -7.97 7.83
N ARG A 56 -1.44 -7.69 7.03
CA ARG A 56 -0.17 -7.12 7.51
C ARG A 56 -0.33 -5.62 7.80
N SER A 57 -0.91 -4.85 6.88
CA SER A 57 -1.19 -3.42 7.08
C SER A 57 -2.21 -3.18 8.20
N LEU A 58 -3.21 -4.04 8.36
CA LEU A 58 -4.12 -4.01 9.52
C LEU A 58 -3.39 -4.15 10.86
N ARG A 59 -2.34 -4.98 10.94
CA ARG A 59 -1.52 -5.13 12.16
C ARG A 59 -0.55 -3.97 12.39
N ARG A 60 -0.03 -3.35 11.34
CA ARG A 60 0.85 -2.17 11.42
C ARG A 60 0.07 -0.86 11.48
N GLY A 61 -1.22 -0.86 11.16
CA GLY A 61 -2.10 0.30 11.17
C GLY A 61 -1.96 1.22 9.94
N VAL A 62 -0.95 1.01 9.11
CA VAL A 62 -0.67 1.80 7.89
C VAL A 62 -0.23 0.86 6.77
N ASP A 63 -0.69 1.10 5.55
CA ASP A 63 -0.19 0.43 4.35
C ASP A 63 1.14 1.07 3.91
N GLU A 64 2.03 0.29 3.32
CA GLU A 64 3.29 0.76 2.71
C GLU A 64 3.02 1.32 1.29
N THR A 65 1.95 2.09 1.15
CA THR A 65 1.47 2.59 -0.15
C THR A 65 1.16 4.08 -0.06
N VAL A 66 1.66 4.85 -1.01
CA VAL A 66 1.29 6.27 -1.21
C VAL A 66 0.30 6.35 -2.37
N GLY A 67 -0.80 7.07 -2.16
CA GLY A 67 -1.75 7.38 -3.22
C GLY A 67 -1.33 8.64 -3.97
N VAL A 68 -1.31 8.59 -5.30
CA VAL A 68 -1.05 9.74 -6.17
C VAL A 68 -2.29 9.97 -7.04
N ILE A 69 -2.87 11.15 -6.92
CA ILE A 69 -4.10 11.51 -7.64
C ILE A 69 -3.78 12.69 -8.56
N VAL A 70 -4.01 12.50 -9.85
CA VAL A 70 -3.73 13.49 -10.89
C VAL A 70 -4.98 13.74 -11.77
N PRO A 71 -5.08 14.90 -12.42
CA PRO A 71 -6.19 15.19 -13.32
C PRO A 71 -6.26 14.25 -14.52
N THR A 72 -5.11 13.84 -15.05
CA THR A 72 -5.02 12.87 -16.14
C THR A 72 -3.62 12.26 -16.21
N ILE A 73 -3.56 10.96 -16.49
CA ILE A 73 -2.30 10.22 -16.64
C ILE A 73 -1.65 10.52 -18.00
N GLY A 74 -2.45 10.93 -18.99
CA GLY A 74 -1.97 11.20 -20.35
C GLY A 74 -1.28 12.56 -20.53
N ASP A 75 -1.19 13.38 -19.50
CA ASP A 75 -0.47 14.66 -19.56
C ASP A 75 1.02 14.41 -19.26
N PRO A 76 1.94 14.79 -20.18
CA PRO A 76 3.37 14.57 -19.98
C PRO A 76 3.95 15.17 -18.70
N PHE A 77 3.39 16.28 -18.21
CA PHE A 77 3.79 16.89 -16.96
C PHE A 77 3.52 15.97 -15.76
N PHE A 78 2.29 15.43 -15.67
CA PHE A 78 1.94 14.51 -14.60
C PHE A 78 2.64 13.17 -14.76
N ALA A 79 2.87 12.70 -15.98
CA ALA A 79 3.62 11.48 -16.22
C ALA A 79 5.06 11.57 -15.69
N ALA A 80 5.79 12.62 -16.01
CA ALA A 80 7.15 12.84 -15.52
C ALA A 80 7.19 12.99 -13.98
N MET A 81 6.20 13.65 -13.40
CA MET A 81 6.09 13.80 -11.95
C MET A 81 5.84 12.44 -11.28
N ILE A 82 4.98 11.61 -11.85
CA ILE A 82 4.69 10.26 -11.34
C ILE A 82 5.95 9.39 -11.38
N GLU A 83 6.72 9.40 -12.49
CA GLU A 83 7.97 8.67 -12.60
C GLU A 83 8.95 9.03 -11.48
N GLU A 84 9.07 10.33 -11.16
CA GLU A 84 9.97 10.77 -10.08
C GLU A 84 9.45 10.36 -8.69
N ILE A 85 8.14 10.42 -8.47
CA ILE A 85 7.52 9.94 -7.23
C ILE A 85 7.76 8.43 -7.07
N GLU A 86 7.59 7.63 -8.13
CA GLU A 86 7.83 6.19 -8.11
C GLU A 86 9.29 5.87 -7.81
N ARG A 87 10.23 6.61 -8.43
CA ARG A 87 11.66 6.46 -8.19
C ARG A 87 12.01 6.68 -6.71
N ILE A 88 11.51 7.77 -6.12
CA ILE A 88 11.76 8.10 -4.71
C ILE A 88 11.07 7.09 -3.78
N ALA A 89 9.83 6.71 -4.08
CA ALA A 89 9.07 5.74 -3.30
C ALA A 89 9.79 4.38 -3.23
N LEU A 90 10.41 3.96 -4.34
CA LEU A 90 11.18 2.72 -4.40
C LEU A 90 12.38 2.72 -3.46
N GLU A 91 13.08 3.84 -3.31
CA GLU A 91 14.23 4.00 -2.41
C GLU A 91 13.85 3.81 -0.93
N VAL A 92 12.60 4.09 -0.58
CA VAL A 92 12.06 3.96 0.79
C VAL A 92 11.07 2.79 0.94
N GLU A 93 11.09 1.85 -0.01
CA GLU A 93 10.25 0.64 -0.02
C GLU A 93 8.73 0.91 0.02
N LEU A 94 8.30 2.08 -0.43
CA LEU A 94 6.89 2.42 -0.61
C LEU A 94 6.39 2.02 -2.00
N LYS A 95 5.13 1.66 -2.08
CA LYS A 95 4.41 1.43 -3.33
C LYS A 95 3.64 2.69 -3.70
N VAL A 96 3.43 2.90 -4.99
CA VAL A 96 2.64 4.02 -5.49
C VAL A 96 1.35 3.48 -6.11
N PHE A 97 0.22 4.00 -5.65
CA PHE A 97 -1.07 3.82 -6.30
C PHE A 97 -1.45 5.10 -7.02
N ILE A 98 -1.59 5.00 -8.34
CA ILE A 98 -1.93 6.13 -9.18
C ILE A 98 -3.40 6.06 -9.54
N ALA A 99 -4.09 7.19 -9.43
CA ALA A 99 -5.46 7.35 -9.90
C ALA A 99 -5.63 8.68 -10.64
N SER A 100 -6.52 8.68 -11.62
CA SER A 100 -6.94 9.89 -12.32
C SER A 100 -8.35 10.29 -11.88
N ASN A 101 -8.56 11.57 -11.66
CA ASN A 101 -9.89 12.11 -11.42
C ASN A 101 -10.63 12.49 -12.73
N SER A 102 -9.96 12.32 -13.88
CA SER A 102 -10.51 12.64 -15.20
C SER A 102 -11.01 14.09 -15.33
N ARG A 103 -10.39 15.00 -14.58
CA ARG A 103 -10.79 16.43 -14.50
C ARG A 103 -12.26 16.61 -14.05
N ASN A 104 -12.72 15.74 -13.16
CA ASN A 104 -14.07 15.75 -12.63
C ASN A 104 -14.05 15.81 -11.10
N THR A 105 -14.67 16.82 -10.51
CA THR A 105 -14.67 17.07 -9.06
C THR A 105 -15.36 15.96 -8.26
N GLY A 106 -16.46 15.40 -8.78
CA GLY A 106 -17.16 14.29 -8.12
C GLY A 106 -16.34 13.01 -8.12
N THR A 107 -15.65 12.73 -9.23
CA THR A 107 -14.72 11.59 -9.34
C THR A 107 -13.54 11.77 -8.39
N GLU A 108 -12.98 12.97 -8.29
CA GLU A 108 -11.83 13.24 -7.43
C GLU A 108 -12.12 12.95 -5.96
N ARG A 109 -13.25 13.45 -5.44
CA ARG A 109 -13.65 13.16 -4.07
C ARG A 109 -13.77 11.65 -3.82
N ALA A 110 -14.45 10.93 -4.69
CA ALA A 110 -14.61 9.49 -4.57
C ALA A 110 -13.27 8.75 -4.60
N VAL A 111 -12.31 9.18 -5.43
CA VAL A 111 -10.97 8.61 -5.51
C VAL A 111 -10.19 8.87 -4.22
N VAL A 112 -10.21 10.10 -3.71
CA VAL A 112 -9.57 10.47 -2.43
C VAL A 112 -10.13 9.62 -1.29
N GLU A 113 -11.46 9.57 -1.14
CA GLU A 113 -12.12 8.77 -0.10
C GLU A 113 -11.80 7.27 -0.24
N GLY A 114 -11.73 6.76 -1.48
CA GLY A 114 -11.34 5.38 -1.76
C GLY A 114 -9.90 5.04 -1.37
N MET A 115 -8.97 5.98 -1.54
CA MET A 115 -7.58 5.84 -1.07
C MET A 115 -7.48 5.88 0.46
N LEU A 116 -8.20 6.79 1.10
CA LEU A 116 -8.26 6.89 2.56
C LEU A 116 -8.86 5.62 3.19
N ALA A 117 -9.91 5.06 2.58
CA ALA A 117 -10.51 3.80 3.04
C ALA A 117 -9.53 2.62 2.97
N ARG A 118 -8.55 2.65 2.08
CA ARG A 118 -7.46 1.66 1.96
C ARG A 118 -6.32 1.90 2.95
N ARG A 119 -6.38 2.99 3.73
CA ARG A 119 -5.39 3.35 4.74
C ARG A 119 -3.98 3.55 4.15
N VAL A 120 -3.89 4.19 3.01
CA VAL A 120 -2.60 4.56 2.43
C VAL A 120 -1.74 5.35 3.42
N ALA A 121 -0.41 5.22 3.33
CA ALA A 121 0.53 5.91 4.20
C ALA A 121 0.49 7.44 4.04
N GLY A 122 0.13 7.89 2.84
CA GLY A 122 -0.02 9.30 2.50
C GLY A 122 -0.72 9.48 1.17
N LEU A 123 -1.17 10.70 0.91
CA LEU A 123 -1.74 11.12 -0.38
C LEU A 123 -0.93 12.27 -0.97
N ILE A 124 -0.68 12.19 -2.26
CA ILE A 124 -0.18 13.28 -3.10
C ILE A 124 -1.29 13.59 -4.10
N VAL A 125 -1.80 14.81 -4.09
CA VAL A 125 -2.96 15.20 -4.90
C VAL A 125 -2.61 16.42 -5.74
N ALA A 126 -2.71 16.31 -7.07
CA ALA A 126 -2.79 17.45 -7.97
C ALA A 126 -4.27 17.85 -8.08
N PRO A 127 -4.73 18.86 -7.32
CA PRO A 127 -6.16 19.09 -7.09
C PRO A 127 -6.85 19.64 -8.31
N PHE A 128 -8.03 19.13 -8.61
CA PHE A 128 -8.97 19.69 -9.54
C PHE A 128 -10.14 20.39 -8.83
N MET A 129 -10.52 19.86 -7.66
CA MET A 129 -11.48 20.52 -6.76
C MET A 129 -10.85 21.75 -6.10
N THR A 130 -11.71 22.64 -5.61
CA THR A 130 -11.29 23.80 -4.83
C THR A 130 -11.45 23.61 -3.33
N ASP A 131 -12.42 22.80 -2.88
CA ASP A 131 -12.73 22.59 -1.46
C ASP A 131 -12.39 21.18 -1.02
N TYR A 132 -11.51 21.09 -0.03
CA TYR A 132 -11.06 19.86 0.62
C TYR A 132 -11.37 19.84 2.13
N GLY A 133 -12.34 20.61 2.58
CA GLY A 133 -12.73 20.67 4.00
C GLY A 133 -13.09 19.31 4.61
N PHE A 134 -13.49 18.33 3.79
CA PHE A 134 -13.73 16.94 4.24
C PHE A 134 -12.45 16.21 4.74
N LEU A 135 -11.26 16.75 4.47
CA LEU A 135 -9.98 16.19 4.94
C LEU A 135 -9.53 16.75 6.31
N THR A 136 -10.23 17.71 6.88
CA THR A 136 -9.79 18.44 8.11
C THR A 136 -9.53 17.51 9.30
N ASN A 137 -10.20 16.37 9.40
CA ASN A 137 -10.10 15.44 10.53
C ASN A 137 -9.43 14.11 10.20
N ILE A 138 -8.72 14.00 9.08
CA ILE A 138 -8.02 12.77 8.71
C ILE A 138 -6.64 12.70 9.35
N LYS A 139 -6.17 11.47 9.60
CA LYS A 139 -4.82 11.21 10.12
C LYS A 139 -3.79 10.97 9.03
N THR A 140 -4.23 10.64 7.83
CA THR A 140 -3.35 10.39 6.68
C THR A 140 -2.74 11.70 6.21
N PRO A 141 -1.42 11.82 6.10
CA PRO A 141 -0.77 13.00 5.53
C PRO A 141 -1.23 13.22 4.09
N VAL A 142 -1.54 14.47 3.75
CA VAL A 142 -1.89 14.86 2.38
C VAL A 142 -1.01 16.01 1.94
N THR A 143 -0.42 15.87 0.75
CA THR A 143 0.37 16.90 0.08
C THR A 143 -0.35 17.30 -1.20
N PHE A 144 -0.54 18.59 -1.40
CA PHE A 144 -1.10 19.12 -2.64
C PHE A 144 0.01 19.64 -3.54
N LEU A 145 -0.11 19.38 -4.83
CA LEU A 145 0.81 19.83 -5.87
C LEU A 145 0.09 20.73 -6.85
N ASP A 146 0.84 21.65 -7.48
CA ASP A 146 0.36 22.60 -8.51
C ASP A 146 -0.53 23.72 -7.99
N ARG A 147 -1.50 23.43 -7.11
CA ARG A 147 -2.41 24.46 -6.54
C ARG A 147 -2.64 24.23 -5.06
N HIS A 148 -2.92 25.32 -4.36
CA HIS A 148 -3.43 25.26 -2.99
C HIS A 148 -4.97 25.15 -3.01
N PRO A 149 -5.54 24.10 -2.41
CA PRO A 149 -6.98 24.03 -2.22
C PRO A 149 -7.44 25.00 -1.15
N LEU A 150 -8.72 25.39 -1.21
CA LEU A 150 -9.39 26.14 -0.17
C LEU A 150 -9.95 25.20 0.90
N GLY A 151 -10.17 25.70 2.13
CA GLY A 151 -10.89 24.98 3.18
C GLY A 151 -10.05 24.02 4.04
N LEU A 152 -8.70 24.14 4.01
CA LEU A 152 -7.79 23.41 4.91
C LEU A 152 -7.16 24.34 5.92
#